data_40d00d9596c8ec59d50a4640b9cec04e
#
_entry.id   40d00d9596c8ec59d50a4640b9cec04e
#
_cell.length_a   1.000
_cell.length_b   1.000
_cell.length_c   1.000
_cell.angle_alpha   90.00
_cell.angle_beta   90.00
_cell.angle_gamma   90.00
#
_symmetry.space_group_name_H-M   'P 1'
#
loop_
_entity.id
_entity.type
_entity.pdbx_description
1 polymer ?
#
loop_
_entity_poly.entity_id
_entity_poly.type
_entity_poly.pdbx_seq_one_letter_code
_entity_poly.pdbx_strand_id
1 'polypeptide(L)'
;DDLTALVDQLRKQLAVTQNQLKVSLTNINTQNRNVLSQEAPLQKNAQAVQEQINQGEIINPIAGTVLVNYALKGEMQTFGKPLYKIANTDVLTLKAYITGDQLTQIKLGQQVTIRTDAGKGKYRTYQGEITHISNKAEFTPKTIQTKSERANLVYAIKVKVKNDGYLKIGMYGEVVF
;
A
#
# COMPACT_ATOMS: atom_id res chain seq x y z
N ASP A 1 91.69 -0.83 -11.90
CA ASP A 1 90.63 -0.55 -12.89
C ASP A 1 89.48 -1.61 -12.90
N ASP A 2 89.77 -2.88 -12.62
CA ASP A 2 88.68 -3.88 -12.59
C ASP A 2 87.69 -3.75 -11.46
N LEU A 3 88.15 -3.32 -10.30
CA LEU A 3 87.30 -3.13 -9.14
C LEU A 3 86.31 -1.99 -9.33
N THR A 4 86.67 -0.91 -9.98
CA THR A 4 85.77 0.22 -10.32
C THR A 4 84.74 -0.19 -11.34
N ALA A 5 85.06 -0.97 -12.35
CA ALA A 5 84.15 -1.51 -13.32
C ALA A 5 83.10 -2.47 -12.68
N LEU A 6 83.54 -3.30 -11.75
CA LEU A 6 82.68 -4.20 -11.00
C LEU A 6 81.67 -3.44 -10.10
N VAL A 7 82.15 -2.41 -9.40
CA VAL A 7 81.32 -1.54 -8.57
C VAL A 7 80.25 -0.81 -9.41
N ASP A 8 80.63 -0.32 -10.59
CA ASP A 8 79.68 0.32 -11.50
C ASP A 8 78.63 -0.65 -12.09
N GLN A 9 79.03 -1.88 -12.38
CA GLN A 9 78.15 -2.92 -12.81
C GLN A 9 77.13 -3.28 -11.71
N LEU A 10 77.59 -3.45 -10.47
CA LEU A 10 76.74 -3.71 -9.33
C LEU A 10 75.77 -2.57 -9.04
N ARG A 11 76.20 -1.30 -9.17
CA ARG A 11 75.33 -0.14 -9.05
C ARG A 11 74.22 -0.12 -10.11
N LYS A 12 74.56 -0.43 -11.36
CA LYS A 12 73.57 -0.53 -12.44
C LYS A 12 72.58 -1.64 -12.18
N GLN A 13 73.03 -2.81 -11.71
CA GLN A 13 72.19 -3.95 -11.37
C GLN A 13 71.26 -3.61 -10.21
N LEU A 14 71.75 -2.92 -9.18
CA LEU A 14 70.97 -2.41 -8.04
C LEU A 14 69.84 -1.43 -8.52
N ALA A 15 70.20 -0.49 -9.40
CA ALA A 15 69.25 0.48 -9.93
C ALA A 15 68.15 -0.20 -10.76
N VAL A 16 68.47 -1.21 -11.57
CA VAL A 16 67.51 -2.00 -12.32
C VAL A 16 66.58 -2.79 -11.38
N THR A 17 67.11 -3.42 -10.34
CA THR A 17 66.30 -4.17 -9.36
C THR A 17 65.40 -3.25 -8.56
N GLN A 18 65.91 -2.06 -8.15
CA GLN A 18 65.08 -1.05 -7.47
C GLN A 18 63.95 -0.57 -8.36
N ASN A 19 64.20 -0.29 -9.63
CA ASN A 19 63.17 0.10 -10.58
C ASN A 19 62.09 -1.02 -10.80
N GLN A 20 62.54 -2.28 -10.91
CA GLN A 20 61.61 -3.43 -11.02
C GLN A 20 60.75 -3.54 -9.77
N LEU A 21 61.33 -3.38 -8.57
CA LEU A 21 60.58 -3.43 -7.33
C LEU A 21 59.53 -2.31 -7.28
N LYS A 22 59.91 -1.07 -7.68
CA LYS A 22 59.01 0.09 -7.72
C LYS A 22 57.84 -0.14 -8.69
N VAL A 23 58.08 -0.69 -9.87
CA VAL A 23 57.04 -1.04 -10.85
C VAL A 23 56.12 -2.11 -10.27
N SER A 24 56.68 -3.15 -9.65
CA SER A 24 55.87 -4.24 -9.03
C SER A 24 55.00 -3.67 -7.90
N LEU A 25 55.48 -2.81 -7.04
CA LEU A 25 54.71 -2.16 -5.98
C LEU A 25 53.58 -1.27 -6.55
N THR A 26 53.89 -0.55 -7.63
CA THR A 26 52.85 0.29 -8.30
C THR A 26 51.74 -0.59 -8.89
N ASN A 27 52.10 -1.71 -9.52
CA ASN A 27 51.16 -2.67 -10.09
C ASN A 27 50.26 -3.28 -8.99
N ILE A 28 50.86 -3.73 -7.88
CA ILE A 28 50.12 -4.26 -6.74
C ILE A 28 49.13 -3.21 -6.18
N ASN A 29 49.60 -1.96 -5.99
CA ASN A 29 48.75 -0.89 -5.51
C ASN A 29 47.59 -0.59 -6.48
N THR A 30 47.83 -0.63 -7.78
CA THR A 30 46.78 -0.44 -8.79
C THR A 30 45.81 -1.60 -8.78
N GLN A 31 46.25 -2.82 -8.67
CA GLN A 31 45.38 -3.98 -8.53
C GLN A 31 44.52 -3.91 -7.27
N ASN A 32 45.13 -3.59 -6.12
CA ASN A 32 44.39 -3.41 -4.88
C ASN A 32 43.30 -2.32 -4.99
N ARG A 33 43.63 -1.18 -5.62
CA ARG A 33 42.63 -0.13 -5.87
C ARG A 33 41.50 -0.63 -6.77
N ASN A 34 41.80 -1.38 -7.81
CA ASN A 34 40.80 -1.96 -8.71
C ASN A 34 39.89 -2.94 -7.96
N VAL A 35 40.44 -3.79 -7.11
CA VAL A 35 39.64 -4.71 -6.29
C VAL A 35 38.75 -3.94 -5.30
N LEU A 36 39.31 -2.98 -4.58
CA LEU A 36 38.55 -2.15 -3.64
C LEU A 36 37.45 -1.32 -4.34
N SER A 37 37.71 -0.86 -5.57
CA SER A 37 36.69 -0.10 -6.34
C SER A 37 35.52 -0.96 -6.78
N GLN A 38 35.67 -2.28 -6.83
CA GLN A 38 34.59 -3.22 -7.18
C GLN A 38 33.73 -3.60 -5.97
N GLU A 39 34.18 -3.37 -4.76
CA GLU A 39 33.44 -3.72 -3.53
C GLU A 39 32.12 -2.97 -3.43
N ALA A 40 32.14 -1.65 -3.60
CA ALA A 40 30.94 -0.81 -3.48
C ALA A 40 29.84 -1.14 -4.53
N PRO A 41 30.15 -1.36 -5.82
CA PRO A 41 29.18 -1.84 -6.79
C PRO A 41 28.61 -3.21 -6.45
N LEU A 42 29.44 -4.15 -5.97
CA LEU A 42 28.98 -5.49 -5.58
C LEU A 42 28.03 -5.43 -4.38
N GLN A 43 28.34 -4.62 -3.38
CA GLN A 43 27.46 -4.40 -2.22
C GLN A 43 26.12 -3.82 -2.67
N LYS A 44 26.13 -2.83 -3.56
CA LYS A 44 24.88 -2.24 -4.10
C LYS A 44 24.05 -3.25 -4.90
N ASN A 45 24.70 -4.09 -5.70
CA ASN A 45 24.01 -5.16 -6.40
C ASN A 45 23.39 -6.17 -5.43
N ALA A 46 24.10 -6.57 -4.39
CA ALA A 46 23.58 -7.45 -3.35
C ALA A 46 22.38 -6.82 -2.61
N GLN A 47 22.45 -5.53 -2.28
CA GLN A 47 21.34 -4.81 -1.70
C GLN A 47 20.11 -4.76 -2.63
N ALA A 48 20.31 -4.47 -3.91
CA ALA A 48 19.23 -4.45 -4.90
C ALA A 48 18.54 -5.83 -5.03
N VAL A 49 19.32 -6.91 -5.04
CA VAL A 49 18.77 -8.28 -5.06
C VAL A 49 18.00 -8.56 -3.75
N GLN A 50 18.53 -8.13 -2.60
CA GLN A 50 17.83 -8.30 -1.32
C GLN A 50 16.51 -7.52 -1.28
N GLU A 51 16.48 -6.31 -1.83
CA GLU A 51 15.23 -5.53 -1.96
C GLU A 51 14.21 -6.24 -2.87
N GLN A 52 14.64 -6.84 -3.97
CA GLN A 52 13.76 -7.63 -4.83
C GLN A 52 13.18 -8.84 -4.10
N ILE A 53 13.97 -9.52 -3.27
CA ILE A 53 13.49 -10.62 -2.42
C ILE A 53 12.46 -10.10 -1.41
N ASN A 54 12.74 -8.98 -0.74
CA ASN A 54 11.83 -8.37 0.24
C ASN A 54 10.51 -7.94 -0.40
N GLN A 55 10.53 -7.46 -1.65
CA GLN A 55 9.31 -7.12 -2.41
C GLN A 55 8.44 -8.34 -2.75
N GLY A 56 9.01 -9.54 -2.71
CA GLY A 56 8.26 -10.79 -2.85
C GLY A 56 7.39 -11.11 -1.62
N GLU A 57 7.68 -10.52 -0.47
CA GLU A 57 6.90 -10.69 0.75
C GLU A 57 5.87 -9.56 0.89
N ILE A 58 4.60 -9.88 0.64
CA ILE A 58 3.52 -8.90 0.69
C ILE A 58 2.96 -8.82 2.11
N ILE A 59 3.27 -7.74 2.81
CA ILE A 59 2.78 -7.46 4.16
C ILE A 59 1.55 -6.56 4.11
N ASN A 60 0.51 -6.92 4.87
CA ASN A 60 -0.68 -6.07 5.01
C ASN A 60 -0.36 -4.75 5.70
N PRO A 61 -0.67 -3.59 5.07
CA PRO A 61 -0.44 -2.28 5.69
C PRO A 61 -1.45 -1.95 6.80
N ILE A 62 -2.59 -2.64 6.84
CA ILE A 62 -3.68 -2.42 7.80
C ILE A 62 -4.20 -3.74 8.36
N ALA A 63 -4.66 -3.71 9.60
CA ALA A 63 -5.45 -4.81 10.16
C ALA A 63 -6.87 -4.77 9.56
N GLY A 64 -7.42 -5.93 9.20
CA GLY A 64 -8.74 -5.99 8.61
C GLY A 64 -9.15 -7.38 8.14
N THR A 65 -10.33 -7.45 7.53
CA THR A 65 -10.89 -8.66 6.95
C THR A 65 -10.62 -8.70 5.44
N VAL A 66 -10.14 -9.83 4.94
CA VAL A 66 -10.00 -10.04 3.50
C VAL A 66 -11.39 -10.19 2.89
N LEU A 67 -11.75 -9.27 2.01
CA LEU A 67 -13.06 -9.25 1.34
C LEU A 67 -13.08 -10.09 0.07
N VAL A 68 -11.98 -10.04 -0.67
CA VAL A 68 -11.82 -10.77 -1.94
C VAL A 68 -10.38 -11.22 -2.04
N ASN A 69 -10.18 -12.45 -2.46
CA ASN A 69 -8.87 -12.97 -2.83
C ASN A 69 -8.84 -13.12 -4.37
N TYR A 70 -7.85 -12.49 -5.02
CA TYR A 70 -7.70 -12.52 -6.48
C TYR A 70 -6.61 -13.48 -6.93
N ALA A 71 -5.75 -13.94 -6.00
CA ALA A 71 -4.61 -14.79 -6.31
C ALA A 71 -4.72 -16.10 -5.52
N LEU A 72 -4.51 -17.23 -6.18
CA LEU A 72 -4.45 -18.54 -5.55
C LEU A 72 -3.01 -19.01 -5.43
N LYS A 73 -2.75 -19.90 -4.48
CA LYS A 73 -1.43 -20.50 -4.30
C LYS A 73 -1.03 -21.25 -5.57
N GLY A 74 0.15 -20.94 -6.09
CA GLY A 74 0.69 -21.56 -7.31
C GLY A 74 0.40 -20.78 -8.59
N GLU A 75 -0.38 -19.70 -8.53
CA GLU A 75 -0.59 -18.83 -9.69
C GLU A 75 0.57 -17.83 -9.85
N MET A 76 0.98 -17.64 -11.10
CA MET A 76 1.95 -16.60 -11.44
C MET A 76 1.28 -15.23 -11.45
N GLN A 77 1.77 -14.35 -10.60
CA GLN A 77 1.28 -12.97 -10.52
C GLN A 77 2.27 -12.02 -11.21
N THR A 78 1.73 -11.05 -11.93
CA THR A 78 2.53 -10.00 -12.57
C THR A 78 2.49 -8.73 -11.74
N PHE A 79 3.55 -7.94 -11.83
CA PHE A 79 3.65 -6.66 -11.14
C PHE A 79 2.42 -5.77 -11.40
N GLY A 80 1.90 -5.16 -10.35
CA GLY A 80 0.74 -4.27 -10.42
C GLY A 80 -0.63 -4.94 -10.34
N LYS A 81 -0.72 -6.26 -10.30
CA LYS A 81 -2.01 -6.94 -10.08
C LYS A 81 -2.35 -7.02 -8.58
N PRO A 82 -3.60 -6.73 -8.20
CA PRO A 82 -4.04 -6.89 -6.82
C PRO A 82 -4.08 -8.38 -6.45
N LEU A 83 -3.53 -8.73 -5.28
CA LEU A 83 -3.57 -10.11 -4.76
C LEU A 83 -4.84 -10.36 -3.96
N TYR A 84 -5.27 -9.39 -3.17
CA TYR A 84 -6.48 -9.46 -2.35
C TYR A 84 -6.99 -8.05 -2.03
N LYS A 85 -8.25 -7.98 -1.61
CA LYS A 85 -8.87 -6.75 -1.11
C LYS A 85 -9.14 -6.90 0.38
N ILE A 86 -8.59 -6.00 1.18
CA ILE A 86 -8.77 -5.96 2.63
C ILE A 86 -9.50 -4.68 3.05
N ALA A 87 -10.33 -4.77 4.06
CA ALA A 87 -10.95 -3.60 4.68
C ALA A 87 -11.11 -3.79 6.18
N ASN A 88 -11.02 -2.69 6.93
CA ASN A 88 -11.45 -2.69 8.32
C ASN A 88 -12.98 -2.70 8.34
N THR A 89 -13.56 -3.72 8.95
CA THR A 89 -15.01 -3.92 9.07
C THR A 89 -15.55 -3.60 10.46
N ASP A 90 -14.72 -3.08 11.38
CA ASP A 90 -15.15 -2.71 12.74
C ASP A 90 -16.10 -1.50 12.71
N VAL A 91 -15.94 -0.65 11.70
CA VAL A 91 -16.80 0.50 11.45
C VAL A 91 -17.27 0.45 10.01
N LEU A 92 -18.58 0.39 9.82
CA LEU A 92 -19.20 0.42 8.51
C LEU A 92 -19.85 1.77 8.25
N THR A 93 -20.03 2.10 6.99
CA THR A 93 -20.73 3.31 6.56
C THR A 93 -22.01 2.92 5.83
N LEU A 94 -23.14 3.30 6.39
CA LEU A 94 -24.42 3.21 5.72
C LEU A 94 -24.60 4.43 4.82
N LYS A 95 -24.85 4.21 3.52
CA LYS A 95 -25.33 5.26 2.61
C LYS A 95 -26.84 5.21 2.59
N ALA A 96 -27.49 6.25 3.09
CA ALA A 96 -28.94 6.40 3.06
C ALA A 96 -29.33 7.60 2.22
N TYR A 97 -30.58 7.68 1.83
CA TYR A 97 -31.15 8.76 1.03
C TYR A 97 -32.31 9.38 1.76
N ILE A 98 -32.34 10.70 1.82
CA ILE A 98 -33.38 11.49 2.50
C ILE A 98 -34.00 12.47 1.52
N THR A 99 -35.25 12.85 1.78
CA THR A 99 -35.96 13.92 1.04
C THR A 99 -35.51 15.32 1.48
N GLY A 100 -35.85 16.33 0.69
CA GLY A 100 -35.56 17.73 1.05
C GLY A 100 -36.21 18.16 2.38
N ASP A 101 -37.42 17.68 2.69
CA ASP A 101 -38.09 17.96 3.94
C ASP A 101 -37.37 17.39 5.16
N GLN A 102 -36.84 16.15 5.02
CA GLN A 102 -36.07 15.52 6.08
C GLN A 102 -34.69 16.16 6.26
N LEU A 103 -34.13 16.78 5.21
CA LEU A 103 -32.82 17.45 5.27
C LEU A 103 -32.83 18.60 6.31
N THR A 104 -33.96 19.27 6.51
CA THR A 104 -34.08 20.38 7.50
C THR A 104 -34.00 19.89 8.94
N GLN A 105 -34.27 18.61 9.19
CA GLN A 105 -34.34 18.00 10.52
C GLN A 105 -33.05 17.34 10.98
N ILE A 106 -32.06 17.24 10.10
CA ILE A 106 -30.80 16.53 10.41
C ILE A 106 -29.61 17.49 10.43
N LYS A 107 -28.60 17.11 11.21
CA LYS A 107 -27.34 17.85 11.32
C LYS A 107 -26.16 16.91 11.22
N LEU A 108 -25.07 17.45 10.74
CA LEU A 108 -23.78 16.73 10.77
C LEU A 108 -23.38 16.44 12.23
N GLY A 109 -22.91 15.23 12.51
CA GLY A 109 -22.58 14.78 13.88
C GLY A 109 -23.77 14.28 14.69
N GLN A 110 -25.00 14.34 14.14
CA GLN A 110 -26.21 13.86 14.84
C GLN A 110 -26.16 12.34 15.01
N GLN A 111 -26.51 11.87 16.21
CA GLN A 111 -26.74 10.45 16.49
C GLN A 111 -28.10 10.01 15.96
N VAL A 112 -28.12 8.90 15.28
CA VAL A 112 -29.33 8.32 14.68
C VAL A 112 -29.39 6.84 14.94
N THR A 113 -30.60 6.28 14.91
CA THR A 113 -30.82 4.85 15.07
C THR A 113 -30.88 4.19 13.69
N ILE A 114 -30.08 3.14 13.50
CA ILE A 114 -30.10 2.32 12.28
C ILE A 114 -30.80 1.02 12.59
N ARG A 115 -31.78 0.65 11.78
CA ARG A 115 -32.46 -0.65 11.83
C ARG A 115 -32.03 -1.49 10.65
N THR A 116 -31.63 -2.71 10.93
CA THR A 116 -31.30 -3.72 9.90
C THR A 116 -32.18 -4.93 10.08
N ASP A 117 -32.55 -5.56 8.98
CA ASP A 117 -33.34 -6.77 9.01
C ASP A 117 -32.52 -7.94 9.64
N ALA A 118 -33.13 -8.61 10.62
CA ALA A 118 -32.58 -9.77 11.30
C ALA A 118 -33.33 -11.07 10.93
N GLY A 119 -34.19 -11.02 9.93
CA GLY A 119 -35.01 -12.13 9.46
C GLY A 119 -36.28 -12.36 10.30
N LYS A 120 -37.26 -13.03 9.71
CA LYS A 120 -38.57 -13.34 10.35
C LYS A 120 -39.27 -12.12 10.94
N GLY A 121 -39.16 -10.92 10.31
CA GLY A 121 -39.79 -9.69 10.78
C GLY A 121 -39.15 -9.09 12.02
N LYS A 122 -37.95 -9.55 12.44
CA LYS A 122 -37.18 -8.98 13.53
C LYS A 122 -36.16 -7.97 13.00
N TYR A 123 -35.93 -6.91 13.76
CA TYR A 123 -34.93 -5.89 13.45
C TYR A 123 -33.86 -5.86 14.54
N ARG A 124 -32.61 -5.61 14.12
CA ARG A 124 -31.54 -5.19 15.02
C ARG A 124 -31.35 -3.69 14.90
N THR A 125 -31.08 -3.06 16.02
CA THR A 125 -30.87 -1.62 16.09
C THR A 125 -29.43 -1.33 16.45
N TYR A 126 -28.86 -0.31 15.79
CA TYR A 126 -27.52 0.19 16.02
C TYR A 126 -27.55 1.69 16.17
N GLN A 127 -26.66 2.24 16.97
CA GLN A 127 -26.44 3.68 17.01
C GLN A 127 -25.40 4.05 15.96
N GLY A 128 -25.68 5.11 15.20
CA GLY A 128 -24.78 5.62 14.19
C GLY A 128 -24.71 7.15 14.24
N GLU A 129 -23.67 7.70 13.66
CA GLU A 129 -23.41 9.13 13.57
C GLU A 129 -23.42 9.59 12.12
N ILE A 130 -24.13 10.67 11.81
CA ILE A 130 -24.14 11.30 10.50
C ILE A 130 -22.78 11.99 10.26
N THR A 131 -21.98 11.45 9.37
CA THR A 131 -20.64 11.99 9.07
C THR A 131 -20.56 12.77 7.78
N HIS A 132 -21.57 12.66 6.93
CA HIS A 132 -21.61 13.38 5.67
C HIS A 132 -23.05 13.58 5.20
N ILE A 133 -23.34 14.78 4.71
CA ILE A 133 -24.58 15.13 4.04
C ILE A 133 -24.22 15.71 2.69
N SER A 134 -24.76 15.14 1.61
CA SER A 134 -24.46 15.61 0.25
C SER A 134 -25.06 16.99 0.01
N ASN A 135 -24.26 17.91 -0.53
CA ASN A 135 -24.73 19.24 -0.97
C ASN A 135 -25.43 19.20 -2.34
N LYS A 136 -25.42 18.05 -3.01
CA LYS A 136 -26.00 17.86 -4.33
C LYS A 136 -27.13 16.84 -4.24
N ALA A 137 -28.30 17.20 -4.77
CA ALA A 137 -29.40 16.27 -4.93
C ALA A 137 -29.06 15.22 -5.98
N GLU A 138 -29.43 13.97 -5.70
CA GLU A 138 -29.36 12.84 -6.62
C GLU A 138 -30.76 12.37 -6.95
N PHE A 139 -30.97 11.78 -8.11
CA PHE A 139 -32.20 11.03 -8.36
C PHE A 139 -32.16 9.72 -7.60
N THR A 140 -33.32 9.30 -7.08
CA THR A 140 -33.41 7.99 -6.41
C THR A 140 -32.86 6.88 -7.31
N PRO A 141 -31.95 6.03 -6.83
CA PRO A 141 -31.34 4.97 -7.66
C PRO A 141 -32.31 3.81 -7.95
N LYS A 142 -33.62 4.03 -7.97
CA LYS A 142 -34.61 3.02 -8.32
C LYS A 142 -34.88 3.05 -9.82
N THR A 143 -34.98 1.88 -10.41
CA THR A 143 -35.59 1.64 -11.73
C THR A 143 -37.09 1.95 -11.62
N ILE A 144 -37.47 3.16 -11.98
CA ILE A 144 -38.78 3.69 -11.67
C ILE A 144 -39.73 3.47 -12.81
N GLN A 145 -40.93 3.05 -12.46
CA GLN A 145 -41.95 2.67 -13.43
C GLN A 145 -43.12 3.66 -13.50
N THR A 146 -43.27 4.59 -12.58
CA THR A 146 -44.38 5.56 -12.57
C THR A 146 -43.96 7.01 -12.73
N LYS A 147 -44.83 7.84 -13.36
CA LYS A 147 -44.53 9.26 -13.63
C LYS A 147 -44.41 10.11 -12.36
N SER A 148 -45.10 9.77 -11.27
CA SER A 148 -45.08 10.50 -9.99
C SER A 148 -43.82 10.28 -9.16
N GLU A 149 -43.13 9.14 -9.38
CA GLU A 149 -41.91 8.82 -8.63
C GLU A 149 -40.63 9.36 -9.28
N ARG A 150 -40.71 9.89 -10.49
CA ARG A 150 -39.56 10.47 -11.23
C ARG A 150 -39.07 11.82 -10.70
N ALA A 151 -39.84 12.47 -9.83
CA ALA A 151 -39.59 13.86 -9.43
C ALA A 151 -38.93 13.99 -8.05
N ASN A 152 -38.70 12.92 -7.29
CA ASN A 152 -38.17 13.01 -5.95
C ASN A 152 -36.66 13.11 -5.94
N LEU A 153 -36.17 14.32 -5.84
CA LEU A 153 -34.77 14.59 -5.53
C LEU A 153 -34.49 14.18 -4.09
N VAL A 154 -33.42 13.44 -3.91
CA VAL A 154 -32.97 12.95 -2.61
C VAL A 154 -31.54 13.39 -2.36
N TYR A 155 -31.20 13.52 -1.10
CA TYR A 155 -29.83 13.83 -0.66
C TYR A 155 -29.21 12.60 -0.04
N ALA A 156 -28.00 12.25 -0.49
CA ALA A 156 -27.26 11.15 0.09
C ALA A 156 -26.64 11.56 1.42
N ILE A 157 -26.84 10.75 2.45
CA ILE A 157 -26.18 10.88 3.73
C ILE A 157 -25.30 9.65 4.00
N LYS A 158 -24.21 9.85 4.75
CA LYS A 158 -23.36 8.74 5.22
C LYS A 158 -23.41 8.71 6.73
N VAL A 159 -23.78 7.55 7.26
CA VAL A 159 -23.87 7.30 8.69
C VAL A 159 -22.82 6.25 9.06
N LYS A 160 -21.89 6.59 9.95
CA LYS A 160 -20.96 5.64 10.53
C LYS A 160 -21.63 4.83 11.63
N VAL A 161 -21.41 3.53 11.62
CA VAL A 161 -21.95 2.60 12.60
C VAL A 161 -20.85 1.65 13.06
N LYS A 162 -20.75 1.42 14.36
CA LYS A 162 -19.86 0.41 14.92
C LYS A 162 -20.45 -0.98 14.66
N ASN A 163 -19.64 -1.86 14.10
CA ASN A 163 -20.04 -3.22 13.76
C ASN A 163 -19.76 -4.16 14.94
N ASP A 164 -20.72 -5.00 15.26
CA ASP A 164 -20.60 -6.10 16.23
C ASP A 164 -20.21 -7.44 15.57
N GLY A 165 -19.83 -7.40 14.26
CA GLY A 165 -19.52 -8.58 13.47
C GLY A 165 -20.73 -9.14 12.68
N TYR A 166 -21.94 -8.68 13.00
CA TYR A 166 -23.16 -9.08 12.29
C TYR A 166 -23.35 -8.33 10.98
N LEU A 167 -23.09 -7.02 10.98
CA LEU A 167 -23.25 -6.18 9.80
C LEU A 167 -22.27 -6.59 8.70
N LYS A 168 -22.77 -6.76 7.50
CA LYS A 168 -21.99 -7.12 6.31
C LYS A 168 -22.12 -6.03 5.24
N ILE A 169 -21.07 -5.89 4.44
CA ILE A 169 -21.10 -4.99 3.28
C ILE A 169 -22.18 -5.46 2.31
N GLY A 170 -23.04 -4.52 1.89
CA GLY A 170 -24.16 -4.81 1.01
C GLY A 170 -25.49 -5.14 1.72
N MET A 171 -25.51 -5.16 3.06
CA MET A 171 -26.76 -5.27 3.82
C MET A 171 -27.60 -3.98 3.70
N TYR A 172 -28.91 -4.16 3.70
CA TYR A 172 -29.86 -3.04 3.76
C TYR A 172 -30.06 -2.58 5.20
N GLY A 173 -30.26 -1.27 5.35
CA GLY A 173 -30.58 -0.66 6.63
C GLY A 173 -31.43 0.59 6.45
N GLU A 174 -32.24 0.89 7.45
CA GLU A 174 -33.06 2.08 7.54
C GLU A 174 -32.49 3.00 8.62
N VAL A 175 -32.51 4.30 8.36
CA VAL A 175 -32.16 5.32 9.35
C VAL A 175 -33.45 5.88 9.93
N VAL A 176 -33.53 5.87 11.25
CA VAL A 176 -34.65 6.48 12.02
C VAL A 176 -34.08 7.67 12.75
N PHE A 177 -34.66 8.84 12.47
CA PHE A 177 -34.26 10.12 13.05
C PHE A 177 -35.04 10.41 14.33
#